data_a5dfd945f7ce27f90772722c38f49dbd
#
_entry.id   a5dfd945f7ce27f90772722c38f49dbd
#
_cell.length_a   1.000
_cell.length_b   1.000
_cell.length_c   1.000
_cell.angle_alpha   90.00
_cell.angle_beta   90.00
_cell.angle_gamma   90.00
#
_symmetry.space_group_name_H-M   'P 1'
#
loop_
_entity.id
_entity.type
_entity.pdbx_description
1 polymer ?
#
loop_
_entity_poly.entity_id
_entity_poly.type
_entity_poly.pdbx_seq_one_letter_code
_entity_poly.pdbx_strand_id
1 'polypeptide(L)'
;MLIEKLKYMLAPVDPTGASTHQENDFGLLLEPKLRKVFYDTYKEVPEQFSKIYNVKTSKKAKETDYGVGAFRPWTQFGNKMSTVGDSTSMPQVKYQKIHPGLERTYVHEEFASGFMVERKFVDDEMYDVIEKLPKDLARAGRYKVELDAVTPFNEALKATPTANIYDSQPLFSHTHPLVETKNADGTTITVKGDNLIDGTLSADTLKAALLLGRKQVDEAGKLIVMSFDTLVVPPALEWLAMELTKTTGKPGTELNDINVLKGSLNVIVWDFLTKEDACFIMDSKNHQANFFWRVKPDFQSEKDFDSLVKKYNGYMRYSYGFSDWRGFIGIKPNA
;
A
#
# COMPACT_ATOMS: atom_id res chain seq x y z
N MET A 1 40.22 -18.06 -5.08
CA MET A 1 38.88 -18.33 -4.52
C MET A 1 38.48 -19.83 -4.56
N LEU A 2 38.85 -20.62 -5.57
CA LEU A 2 38.58 -22.06 -5.59
C LEU A 2 39.56 -22.86 -4.72
N ILE A 3 40.78 -22.41 -4.56
CA ILE A 3 41.86 -23.07 -3.83
C ILE A 3 41.68 -22.94 -2.29
N GLU A 4 41.06 -21.83 -1.82
CA GLU A 4 40.75 -21.70 -0.37
C GLU A 4 39.56 -22.55 0.06
N LYS A 5 38.58 -22.79 -0.82
CA LYS A 5 37.49 -23.75 -0.51
C LYS A 5 37.94 -25.21 -0.43
N LEU A 6 38.99 -25.58 -1.13
CA LEU A 6 39.55 -26.92 -1.07
C LEU A 6 40.40 -27.19 0.22
N LYS A 7 40.91 -26.14 0.86
CA LYS A 7 41.66 -26.28 2.12
C LYS A 7 40.79 -26.69 3.30
N TYR A 8 39.50 -26.40 3.25
CA TYR A 8 38.55 -26.82 4.30
C TYR A 8 37.96 -28.22 4.07
N MET A 9 38.18 -28.83 2.88
CA MET A 9 37.74 -30.19 2.61
C MET A 9 38.77 -31.26 2.97
N LEU A 10 39.99 -30.87 3.34
CA LEU A 10 41.06 -31.76 3.80
C LEU A 10 41.42 -31.42 5.26
N ALA A 11 40.47 -31.60 6.16
CA ALA A 11 40.80 -31.67 7.57
C ALA A 11 41.65 -32.96 7.79
N PRO A 12 42.76 -32.90 8.59
CA PRO A 12 43.57 -34.08 8.83
C PRO A 12 42.69 -35.14 9.50
N VAL A 13 42.65 -36.32 8.90
CA VAL A 13 42.01 -37.50 9.51
C VAL A 13 42.79 -37.82 10.76
N ASP A 14 42.15 -37.73 11.91
CA ASP A 14 42.72 -38.15 13.19
C ASP A 14 43.00 -39.68 13.12
N PRO A 15 44.24 -40.15 13.37
CA PRO A 15 44.59 -41.54 13.26
C PRO A 15 43.85 -42.46 14.26
N THR A 16 43.05 -41.91 15.17
CA THR A 16 42.23 -42.67 16.11
C THR A 16 40.88 -43.13 15.59
N GLY A 17 40.52 -42.79 14.32
CA GLY A 17 39.28 -43.23 13.68
C GLY A 17 37.98 -42.67 14.29
N ALA A 18 38.07 -41.78 15.27
CA ALA A 18 36.93 -41.01 15.72
C ALA A 18 36.68 -39.89 14.72
N SER A 19 35.73 -40.06 13.84
CA SER A 19 35.21 -38.93 13.04
C SER A 19 34.60 -37.93 14.02
N THR A 20 35.35 -36.92 14.41
CA THR A 20 34.78 -35.71 15.00
C THR A 20 33.98 -35.02 13.93
N HIS A 21 32.82 -35.55 13.58
CA HIS A 21 31.76 -34.75 13.00
C HIS A 21 31.41 -33.74 14.07
N GLN A 22 32.04 -32.57 13.94
CA GLN A 22 31.70 -31.47 14.82
C GLN A 22 30.22 -31.16 14.60
N GLU A 23 29.41 -31.38 15.61
CA GLU A 23 27.97 -31.04 15.66
C GLU A 23 27.66 -29.62 15.19
N ASN A 24 28.70 -28.80 15.03
CA ASN A 24 28.62 -27.41 14.55
C ASN A 24 28.45 -27.28 13.04
N ASP A 25 28.86 -28.25 12.22
CA ASP A 25 28.84 -28.09 10.76
C ASP A 25 27.42 -28.22 10.18
N PHE A 26 26.57 -29.05 10.74
CA PHE A 26 25.19 -29.19 10.31
C PHE A 26 24.36 -27.93 10.65
N GLY A 27 24.57 -27.31 11.79
CA GLY A 27 23.93 -26.07 12.17
C GLY A 27 24.32 -24.92 11.27
N LEU A 28 25.57 -24.87 10.82
CA LEU A 28 26.11 -23.84 9.93
C LEU A 28 25.60 -23.96 8.49
N LEU A 29 25.31 -25.18 8.02
CA LEU A 29 24.79 -25.42 6.66
C LEU A 29 23.25 -25.29 6.59
N LEU A 30 22.54 -25.69 7.64
CA LEU A 30 21.09 -25.69 7.71
C LEU A 30 20.52 -24.25 7.74
N GLU A 31 21.14 -23.36 8.51
CA GLU A 31 20.65 -21.98 8.65
C GLU A 31 20.64 -21.18 7.35
N PRO A 32 21.72 -21.13 6.55
CA PRO A 32 21.68 -20.46 5.26
C PRO A 32 20.65 -21.05 4.30
N LYS A 33 20.42 -22.37 4.35
CA LYS A 33 19.41 -23.06 3.54
C LYS A 33 18.00 -22.64 3.94
N LEU A 34 17.67 -22.65 5.23
CA LEU A 34 16.36 -22.24 5.73
C LEU A 34 16.09 -20.76 5.48
N ARG A 35 17.11 -19.92 5.65
CA ARG A 35 17.04 -18.49 5.31
C ARG A 35 16.74 -18.28 3.81
N LYS A 36 17.44 -19.00 2.94
CA LYS A 36 17.18 -18.95 1.50
C LYS A 36 15.76 -19.40 1.17
N VAL A 37 15.31 -20.51 1.73
CA VAL A 37 13.94 -21.02 1.54
C VAL A 37 12.89 -20.01 1.98
N PHE A 38 13.09 -19.33 3.11
CA PHE A 38 12.19 -18.26 3.56
C PHE A 38 12.08 -17.13 2.55
N TYR A 39 13.21 -16.57 2.11
CA TYR A 39 13.18 -15.42 1.17
C TYR A 39 12.68 -15.81 -0.22
N ASP A 40 13.00 -17.00 -0.71
CA ASP A 40 12.52 -17.48 -2.01
C ASP A 40 10.99 -17.66 -1.96
N THR A 41 10.46 -18.31 -0.93
CA THR A 41 9.01 -18.47 -0.75
C THR A 41 8.31 -17.14 -0.54
N TYR A 42 8.90 -16.21 0.23
CA TYR A 42 8.34 -14.88 0.41
C TYR A 42 8.18 -14.10 -0.90
N LYS A 43 9.10 -14.29 -1.86
CA LYS A 43 9.05 -13.69 -3.19
C LYS A 43 8.08 -14.39 -4.14
N GLU A 44 7.90 -15.70 -4.00
CA GLU A 44 6.97 -16.48 -4.84
C GLU A 44 5.52 -16.09 -4.62
N VAL A 45 5.15 -15.71 -3.40
CA VAL A 45 3.77 -15.29 -3.09
C VAL A 45 3.49 -13.94 -3.77
N PRO A 46 2.44 -13.85 -4.62
CA PRO A 46 2.11 -12.62 -5.33
C PRO A 46 1.91 -11.44 -4.39
N GLU A 47 2.45 -10.31 -4.77
CA GLU A 47 2.28 -9.04 -4.07
C GLU A 47 1.22 -8.20 -4.76
N GLN A 48 0.10 -7.94 -4.08
CA GLN A 48 -1.01 -7.17 -4.65
C GLN A 48 -1.03 -5.73 -4.13
N PHE A 49 -0.74 -5.52 -2.83
CA PHE A 49 -0.80 -4.19 -2.21
C PHE A 49 0.14 -3.17 -2.87
N SER A 50 1.29 -3.59 -3.41
CA SER A 50 2.25 -2.69 -4.05
C SER A 50 1.74 -2.05 -5.34
N LYS A 51 0.67 -2.61 -5.94
CA LYS A 51 0.01 -2.03 -7.11
C LYS A 51 -0.92 -0.86 -6.74
N ILE A 52 -1.26 -0.73 -5.45
CA ILE A 52 -2.23 0.21 -4.93
C ILE A 52 -1.57 1.25 -4.03
N TYR A 53 -0.51 0.87 -3.33
CA TYR A 53 0.23 1.74 -2.43
C TYR A 53 1.52 2.26 -3.03
N ASN A 54 1.89 3.48 -2.69
CA ASN A 54 3.23 4.01 -2.87
C ASN A 54 4.15 3.38 -1.82
N VAL A 55 4.92 2.36 -2.21
CA VAL A 55 5.80 1.64 -1.30
C VAL A 55 7.11 2.40 -1.13
N LYS A 56 7.38 2.85 0.10
CA LYS A 56 8.56 3.63 0.47
C LYS A 56 9.33 2.93 1.61
N THR A 57 10.62 3.21 1.73
CA THR A 57 11.42 2.74 2.87
C THR A 57 11.75 3.91 3.78
N SER A 58 11.49 3.76 5.07
CA SER A 58 11.75 4.77 6.09
C SER A 58 12.91 4.37 7.01
N LYS A 59 13.70 5.35 7.44
CA LYS A 59 14.71 5.18 8.49
C LYS A 59 14.30 5.85 9.80
N LYS A 60 13.21 6.60 9.81
CA LYS A 60 12.71 7.34 10.97
C LYS A 60 11.88 6.43 11.87
N ALA A 61 11.66 6.84 13.10
CA ALA A 61 10.79 6.13 14.04
C ALA A 61 9.30 6.26 13.65
N LYS A 62 8.94 7.38 13.05
CA LYS A 62 7.62 7.70 12.51
C LYS A 62 7.76 8.55 11.25
N GLU A 63 6.85 8.46 10.33
CA GLU A 63 6.77 9.34 9.16
C GLU A 63 5.58 10.27 9.28
N THR A 64 5.78 11.52 8.86
CA THR A 64 4.72 12.50 8.73
C THR A 64 4.54 12.81 7.25
N ASP A 65 3.34 12.67 6.76
CA ASP A 65 2.98 12.97 5.39
C ASP A 65 1.87 14.03 5.38
N TYR A 66 1.84 14.81 4.32
CA TYR A 66 0.91 15.92 4.18
C TYR A 66 -0.03 15.63 3.02
N GLY A 67 -1.32 15.82 3.23
CA GLY A 67 -2.32 15.70 2.19
C GLY A 67 -2.07 16.63 1.02
N VAL A 68 -2.67 16.34 -0.14
CA VAL A 68 -2.46 17.08 -1.39
C VAL A 68 -2.76 18.58 -1.25
N GLY A 69 -3.53 19.01 -0.25
CA GLY A 69 -3.84 20.41 0.05
C GLY A 69 -2.79 21.18 0.84
N ALA A 70 -1.90 20.47 1.54
CA ALA A 70 -1.07 21.04 2.61
C ALA A 70 -0.06 22.12 2.17
N PHE A 71 0.46 22.04 0.97
CA PHE A 71 1.48 22.96 0.46
C PHE A 71 1.13 23.43 -0.95
N ARG A 72 0.17 24.36 -1.06
CA ARG A 72 -0.28 24.85 -2.38
C ARG A 72 -0.11 26.34 -2.62
N PRO A 73 1.08 26.91 -2.50
CA PRO A 73 1.34 28.19 -3.11
C PRO A 73 1.27 28.11 -4.65
N TRP A 74 1.47 26.92 -5.22
CA TRP A 74 1.57 26.69 -6.67
C TRP A 74 0.25 26.88 -7.44
N THR A 75 -0.89 26.66 -6.84
CA THR A 75 -2.19 26.91 -7.48
C THR A 75 -2.49 28.41 -7.62
N GLN A 76 -1.70 29.25 -6.97
CA GLN A 76 -1.82 30.71 -7.06
C GLN A 76 -0.67 31.35 -7.86
N PHE A 77 0.08 30.57 -8.60
CA PHE A 77 1.04 31.10 -9.53
C PHE A 77 0.28 31.86 -10.62
N GLY A 78 0.42 33.15 -10.71
CA GLY A 78 -0.19 33.84 -11.79
C GLY A 78 -0.90 35.14 -11.46
N ASN A 79 -0.65 35.73 -10.33
CA ASN A 79 -0.88 37.16 -10.26
C ASN A 79 0.17 37.82 -11.17
N LYS A 80 -0.31 38.37 -12.32
CA LYS A 80 0.47 39.23 -13.18
C LYS A 80 1.29 40.18 -12.31
N MET A 81 2.60 40.23 -12.51
CA MET A 81 3.43 41.23 -11.84
C MET A 81 2.83 42.58 -12.13
N SER A 82 2.17 43.17 -11.13
CA SER A 82 1.52 44.45 -11.27
C SER A 82 2.49 45.52 -10.80
N THR A 83 2.70 46.49 -11.64
CA THR A 83 3.15 47.82 -11.22
C THR A 83 2.02 48.40 -10.41
N VAL A 84 2.15 48.48 -9.11
CA VAL A 84 1.14 49.12 -8.26
C VAL A 84 1.25 50.64 -8.49
N GLY A 85 0.30 51.18 -9.20
CA GLY A 85 -0.14 52.57 -9.10
C GLY A 85 0.79 53.70 -9.57
N ASP A 86 2.07 53.45 -9.86
CA ASP A 86 2.97 54.49 -10.32
C ASP A 86 3.90 53.94 -11.41
N SER A 87 4.01 54.66 -12.52
CA SER A 87 4.79 54.31 -13.71
C SER A 87 6.30 54.20 -13.48
N THR A 88 6.75 54.48 -12.27
CA THR A 88 8.18 54.41 -11.82
C THR A 88 8.52 53.25 -10.93
N SER A 89 7.56 52.45 -10.48
CA SER A 89 7.82 51.31 -9.60
C SER A 89 8.21 50.06 -10.38
N MET A 90 9.31 49.41 -10.02
CA MET A 90 9.66 48.09 -10.57
C MET A 90 8.63 47.06 -10.18
N PRO A 91 8.31 46.12 -11.09
CA PRO A 91 7.41 45.02 -10.78
C PRO A 91 7.94 44.19 -9.63
N GLN A 92 7.14 44.01 -8.59
CA GLN A 92 7.53 43.27 -7.37
C GLN A 92 6.88 41.90 -7.35
N VAL A 93 7.62 40.90 -6.87
CA VAL A 93 7.13 39.56 -6.61
C VAL A 93 6.29 39.56 -5.33
N LYS A 94 5.04 39.11 -5.42
CA LYS A 94 4.20 38.87 -4.23
C LYS A 94 4.56 37.54 -3.59
N TYR A 95 5.17 37.58 -2.41
CA TYR A 95 5.41 36.40 -1.61
C TYR A 95 4.10 35.94 -0.94
N GLN A 96 3.82 34.67 -1.04
CA GLN A 96 2.65 34.05 -0.38
C GLN A 96 3.10 33.37 0.90
N LYS A 97 2.26 33.40 1.93
CA LYS A 97 2.47 32.61 3.13
C LYS A 97 2.10 31.16 2.85
N ILE A 98 3.00 30.25 3.19
CA ILE A 98 2.74 28.82 3.18
C ILE A 98 1.92 28.51 4.45
N HIS A 99 0.71 28.00 4.27
CA HIS A 99 -0.09 27.48 5.38
C HIS A 99 0.19 25.98 5.46
N PRO A 100 0.65 25.46 6.61
CA PRO A 100 0.71 24.02 6.80
C PRO A 100 -0.71 23.47 6.69
N GLY A 101 -0.90 22.49 5.85
CA GLY A 101 -2.17 21.81 5.70
C GLY A 101 -2.29 20.65 6.70
N LEU A 102 -3.29 19.85 6.47
CA LEU A 102 -3.58 18.67 7.29
C LEU A 102 -2.45 17.64 7.15
N GLU A 103 -1.95 17.17 8.28
CA GLU A 103 -0.86 16.20 8.34
C GLU A 103 -1.33 14.86 8.90
N ARG A 104 -0.72 13.78 8.45
CA ARG A 104 -0.89 12.47 9.04
C ARG A 104 0.44 11.89 9.47
N THR A 105 0.51 11.41 10.70
CA THR A 105 1.67 10.71 11.22
C THR A 105 1.45 9.20 11.16
N TYR A 106 2.40 8.49 10.57
CA TYR A 106 2.45 7.04 10.49
C TYR A 106 3.41 6.52 11.56
N VAL A 107 2.88 5.75 12.50
CA VAL A 107 3.68 5.07 13.53
C VAL A 107 3.94 3.65 13.03
N HIS A 108 5.21 3.23 13.01
CA HIS A 108 5.57 1.90 12.54
C HIS A 108 5.25 0.85 13.61
N GLU A 109 4.47 -0.14 13.23
CA GLU A 109 4.13 -1.30 14.05
C GLU A 109 5.11 -2.44 13.82
N GLU A 110 5.36 -3.23 14.86
CA GLU A 110 6.29 -4.35 14.85
C GLU A 110 5.53 -5.67 14.80
N PHE A 111 5.95 -6.54 13.90
CA PHE A 111 5.38 -7.86 13.74
C PHE A 111 6.49 -8.89 13.77
N ALA A 112 6.35 -9.88 14.62
CA ALA A 112 7.27 -11.01 14.73
C ALA A 112 6.50 -12.30 14.91
N SER A 113 6.98 -13.35 14.28
CA SER A 113 6.50 -14.70 14.47
C SER A 113 7.67 -15.66 14.27
N GLY A 114 7.61 -16.83 14.89
CA GLY A 114 8.73 -17.76 14.82
C GLY A 114 8.33 -19.19 15.12
N PHE A 115 9.28 -20.08 14.92
CA PHE A 115 9.17 -21.49 15.25
C PHE A 115 10.43 -21.99 15.96
N MET A 116 10.31 -23.12 16.63
CA MET A 116 11.41 -23.77 17.33
C MET A 116 11.63 -25.16 16.74
N VAL A 117 12.90 -25.54 16.64
CA VAL A 117 13.33 -26.85 16.19
C VAL A 117 14.12 -27.52 17.33
N GLU A 118 13.60 -28.58 17.87
CA GLU A 118 14.29 -29.38 18.87
C GLU A 118 15.44 -30.19 18.23
N ARG A 119 16.50 -30.43 18.98
CA ARG A 119 17.67 -31.16 18.50
C ARG A 119 17.31 -32.55 17.96
N LYS A 120 16.36 -33.24 18.60
CA LYS A 120 15.93 -34.58 18.17
C LYS A 120 15.43 -34.62 16.71
N PHE A 121 14.78 -33.56 16.20
CA PHE A 121 14.34 -33.53 14.81
C PHE A 121 15.50 -33.46 13.81
N VAL A 122 16.62 -32.89 14.24
CA VAL A 122 17.85 -32.87 13.45
C VAL A 122 18.57 -34.19 13.54
N ASP A 123 18.62 -34.81 14.74
CA ASP A 123 19.25 -36.09 14.99
C ASP A 123 18.51 -37.25 14.28
N ASP A 124 17.18 -37.13 14.13
CA ASP A 124 16.30 -38.08 13.43
C ASP A 124 16.17 -37.77 11.90
N GLU A 125 17.01 -36.89 11.36
CA GLU A 125 17.06 -36.50 9.93
C GLU A 125 15.71 -36.05 9.34
N MET A 126 14.81 -35.46 10.14
CA MET A 126 13.49 -34.97 9.72
C MET A 126 13.56 -33.63 8.95
N TYR A 127 14.48 -33.52 7.98
CA TYR A 127 14.76 -32.29 7.25
C TYR A 127 13.59 -31.79 6.44
N ASP A 128 12.77 -32.66 5.88
CA ASP A 128 11.58 -32.26 5.09
C ASP A 128 10.57 -31.48 5.94
N VAL A 129 10.40 -31.89 7.21
CA VAL A 129 9.52 -31.16 8.15
C VAL A 129 10.14 -29.81 8.51
N ILE A 130 11.45 -29.79 8.78
CA ILE A 130 12.17 -28.55 9.16
C ILE A 130 12.13 -27.53 8.02
N GLU A 131 12.27 -27.94 6.75
CA GLU A 131 12.21 -27.04 5.58
C GLU A 131 10.81 -26.49 5.29
N LYS A 132 9.77 -27.17 5.74
CA LYS A 132 8.39 -26.69 5.59
C LYS A 132 8.10 -25.48 6.49
N LEU A 133 8.66 -25.44 7.69
CA LEU A 133 8.38 -24.39 8.67
C LEU A 133 8.74 -22.98 8.19
N PRO A 134 9.93 -22.68 7.62
CA PRO A 134 10.22 -21.35 7.07
C PRO A 134 9.35 -21.00 5.85
N LYS A 135 8.90 -21.98 5.06
CA LYS A 135 7.95 -21.73 3.96
C LYS A 135 6.62 -21.25 4.50
N ASP A 136 6.09 -21.91 5.50
CA ASP A 136 4.81 -21.55 6.11
C ASP A 136 4.92 -20.19 6.83
N LEU A 137 6.03 -19.91 7.50
CA LEU A 137 6.30 -18.62 8.12
C LEU A 137 6.36 -17.48 7.07
N ALA A 138 7.04 -17.73 5.94
CA ALA A 138 7.14 -16.76 4.85
C ALA A 138 5.77 -16.43 4.24
N ARG A 139 4.94 -17.47 4.00
CA ARG A 139 3.57 -17.30 3.51
C ARG A 139 2.70 -16.53 4.50
N ALA A 140 2.77 -16.89 5.80
CA ALA A 140 2.03 -16.19 6.84
C ALA A 140 2.44 -14.71 6.94
N GLY A 141 3.75 -14.41 6.84
CA GLY A 141 4.25 -13.04 6.82
C GLY A 141 3.74 -12.23 5.63
N ARG A 142 3.73 -12.79 4.42
CA ARG A 142 3.17 -12.14 3.24
C ARG A 142 1.67 -11.92 3.38
N TYR A 143 0.94 -12.94 3.82
CA TYR A 143 -0.50 -12.86 4.03
C TYR A 143 -0.88 -11.76 5.05
N LYS A 144 -0.10 -11.64 6.14
CA LYS A 144 -0.31 -10.58 7.14
C LYS A 144 -0.17 -9.18 6.53
N VAL A 145 0.85 -8.96 5.69
CA VAL A 145 1.05 -7.67 5.02
C VAL A 145 -0.11 -7.32 4.10
N GLU A 146 -0.62 -8.29 3.31
CA GLU A 146 -1.77 -8.07 2.43
C GLU A 146 -3.05 -7.77 3.22
N LEU A 147 -3.32 -8.50 4.30
CA LEU A 147 -4.48 -8.25 5.18
C LEU A 147 -4.42 -6.86 5.82
N ASP A 148 -3.26 -6.45 6.29
CA ASP A 148 -3.12 -5.14 6.90
C ASP A 148 -3.28 -4.03 5.84
N ALA A 149 -2.68 -4.21 4.68
CA ALA A 149 -2.77 -3.22 3.59
C ALA A 149 -4.20 -3.05 3.07
N VAL A 150 -5.02 -4.11 3.02
CA VAL A 150 -6.40 -4.02 2.54
C VAL A 150 -7.36 -3.50 3.62
N THR A 151 -7.03 -3.63 4.89
CA THR A 151 -7.92 -3.24 6.01
C THR A 151 -8.46 -1.81 5.89
N PRO A 152 -7.66 -0.77 5.60
CA PRO A 152 -8.18 0.58 5.44
C PRO A 152 -9.21 0.73 4.31
N PHE A 153 -9.08 -0.05 3.23
CA PHE A 153 -10.04 -0.04 2.12
C PHE A 153 -11.33 -0.79 2.47
N ASN A 154 -11.23 -1.93 3.13
CA ASN A 154 -12.40 -2.65 3.62
C ASN A 154 -13.19 -1.84 4.66
N GLU A 155 -12.52 -1.02 5.44
CA GLU A 155 -13.13 -0.13 6.42
C GLU A 155 -13.63 1.18 5.82
N ALA A 156 -13.06 1.61 4.70
CA ALA A 156 -13.40 2.84 4.01
C ALA A 156 -14.88 2.94 3.59
N LEU A 157 -15.53 1.78 3.42
CA LEU A 157 -16.94 1.67 3.04
C LEU A 157 -17.88 1.49 4.24
N LYS A 158 -17.35 1.41 5.47
CA LYS A 158 -18.15 1.33 6.69
C LYS A 158 -18.56 2.73 7.14
N ALA A 159 -19.73 2.82 7.80
CA ALA A 159 -20.23 4.08 8.36
C ALA A 159 -19.31 4.69 9.44
N THR A 160 -18.65 3.82 10.22
CA THR A 160 -17.71 4.21 11.27
C THR A 160 -16.40 3.47 11.09
N PRO A 161 -15.51 3.94 10.23
CA PRO A 161 -14.23 3.29 10.00
C PRO A 161 -13.28 3.53 11.17
N THR A 162 -12.44 2.53 11.48
CA THR A 162 -11.37 2.64 12.47
C THR A 162 -10.16 3.39 11.94
N ALA A 163 -9.93 3.34 10.64
CA ALA A 163 -8.83 4.05 9.98
C ALA A 163 -9.31 5.37 9.38
N ASN A 164 -9.38 6.40 10.22
CA ASN A 164 -9.73 7.74 9.75
C ASN A 164 -8.55 8.41 9.04
N ILE A 165 -8.85 9.17 8.01
CA ILE A 165 -7.91 10.12 7.43
C ILE A 165 -7.84 11.37 8.34
N TYR A 166 -7.00 12.33 7.97
CA TYR A 166 -6.81 13.59 8.68
C TYR A 166 -8.09 14.39 8.95
N ASP A 167 -9.14 14.20 8.16
CA ASP A 167 -10.43 14.90 8.26
C ASP A 167 -11.47 14.17 9.12
N SER A 168 -11.08 13.07 9.76
CA SER A 168 -11.94 12.23 10.60
C SER A 168 -13.15 11.63 9.87
N GLN A 169 -13.10 11.61 8.52
CA GLN A 169 -14.10 10.95 7.69
C GLN A 169 -13.57 9.60 7.18
N PRO A 170 -14.44 8.66 6.77
CA PRO A 170 -14.00 7.48 6.04
C PRO A 170 -13.35 7.89 4.70
N LEU A 171 -12.49 7.02 4.15
CA LEU A 171 -11.83 7.29 2.86
C LEU A 171 -12.84 7.61 1.74
N PHE A 172 -13.98 6.91 1.73
CA PHE A 172 -15.07 7.15 0.77
C PHE A 172 -16.26 7.79 1.49
N SER A 173 -16.52 9.04 1.20
CA SER A 173 -17.57 9.82 1.86
C SER A 173 -18.11 10.90 0.93
N HIS A 174 -19.40 11.23 1.08
CA HIS A 174 -20.02 12.39 0.42
C HIS A 174 -19.75 13.71 1.14
N THR A 175 -19.06 13.69 2.28
CA THR A 175 -19.03 14.83 3.21
C THR A 175 -17.64 15.16 3.72
N HIS A 176 -16.59 15.01 2.89
CA HIS A 176 -15.26 15.48 3.27
C HIS A 176 -15.23 17.00 3.44
N PRO A 177 -14.78 17.53 4.58
CA PRO A 177 -14.64 18.97 4.76
C PRO A 177 -13.53 19.52 3.84
N LEU A 178 -13.87 20.49 2.98
CA LEU A 178 -12.88 21.09 2.07
C LEU A 178 -12.43 22.46 2.55
N VAL A 179 -13.36 23.36 2.77
CA VAL A 179 -13.06 24.76 3.10
C VAL A 179 -14.14 25.31 4.02
N GLU A 180 -13.71 26.01 5.04
CA GLU A 180 -14.55 26.94 5.76
C GLU A 180 -14.39 28.34 5.13
N THR A 181 -15.33 28.75 4.31
CA THR A 181 -15.39 30.11 3.80
C THR A 181 -16.34 30.93 4.66
N LYS A 182 -15.92 32.10 5.12
CA LYS A 182 -16.81 33.05 5.80
C LYS A 182 -17.41 33.98 4.78
N ASN A 183 -18.74 34.05 4.73
CA ASN A 183 -19.45 35.06 3.98
C ASN A 183 -19.20 36.45 4.57
N ALA A 184 -19.59 37.48 3.84
CA ALA A 184 -19.53 38.87 4.30
C ALA A 184 -20.38 39.15 5.55
N ASP A 185 -21.37 38.31 5.83
CA ASP A 185 -22.23 38.32 7.03
C ASP A 185 -21.68 37.56 8.22
N GLY A 186 -20.47 36.93 8.09
CA GLY A 186 -19.83 36.15 9.11
C GLY A 186 -20.27 34.68 9.17
N THR A 187 -21.23 34.25 8.35
CA THR A 187 -21.66 32.83 8.28
C THR A 187 -20.56 31.96 7.68
N THR A 188 -20.25 30.84 8.33
CA THR A 188 -19.29 29.86 7.84
C THR A 188 -19.98 28.91 6.85
N ILE A 189 -19.54 28.91 5.60
CA ILE A 189 -19.95 27.91 4.62
C ILE A 189 -18.85 26.86 4.56
N THR A 190 -19.19 25.62 4.93
CA THR A 190 -18.31 24.48 4.73
C THR A 190 -18.60 23.88 3.36
N VAL A 191 -17.66 24.02 2.43
CA VAL A 191 -17.73 23.30 1.15
C VAL A 191 -17.35 21.85 1.43
N LYS A 192 -18.20 20.91 1.01
CA LYS A 192 -18.00 19.49 1.19
C LYS A 192 -17.41 18.89 -0.08
N GLY A 193 -16.39 18.04 0.08
CA GLY A 193 -15.87 17.19 -0.97
C GLY A 193 -16.62 15.88 -1.04
N ASP A 194 -16.73 15.34 -2.23
CA ASP A 194 -17.38 14.06 -2.50
C ASP A 194 -16.44 13.17 -3.30
N ASN A 195 -16.29 11.91 -2.86
CA ASN A 195 -15.54 10.89 -3.58
C ASN A 195 -16.23 9.53 -3.56
N LEU A 196 -17.55 9.53 -3.43
CA LEU A 196 -18.34 8.32 -3.39
C LEU A 196 -19.46 8.38 -4.41
N ILE A 197 -19.70 7.29 -5.11
CA ILE A 197 -20.83 7.09 -6.02
C ILE A 197 -21.68 5.95 -5.46
N ASP A 198 -22.95 6.26 -5.27
CA ASP A 198 -23.92 5.23 -4.91
C ASP A 198 -24.41 4.51 -6.17
N GLY A 199 -24.29 3.19 -6.19
CA GLY A 199 -24.71 2.32 -7.29
C GLY A 199 -23.80 1.12 -7.45
N THR A 200 -24.26 0.17 -8.25
CA THR A 200 -23.47 -1.00 -8.65
C THR A 200 -22.49 -0.64 -9.77
N LEU A 201 -21.46 -1.45 -9.95
CA LEU A 201 -20.52 -1.28 -11.06
C LEU A 201 -21.25 -1.37 -12.40
N SER A 202 -21.23 -0.29 -13.17
CA SER A 202 -21.83 -0.18 -14.50
C SER A 202 -21.08 0.86 -15.34
N ALA A 203 -21.39 0.91 -16.66
CA ALA A 203 -20.78 1.90 -17.52
C ALA A 203 -21.13 3.34 -17.09
N ASP A 204 -22.33 3.55 -16.57
CA ASP A 204 -22.80 4.89 -16.20
C ASP A 204 -22.23 5.31 -14.83
N THR A 205 -22.12 4.41 -13.84
CA THR A 205 -21.45 4.69 -12.57
C THR A 205 -19.96 4.97 -12.77
N LEU A 206 -19.27 4.24 -13.68
CA LEU A 206 -17.88 4.52 -14.03
C LEU A 206 -17.70 5.90 -14.67
N LYS A 207 -18.58 6.29 -15.61
CA LYS A 207 -18.54 7.62 -16.22
C LYS A 207 -18.80 8.71 -15.17
N ALA A 208 -19.75 8.49 -14.26
CA ALA A 208 -20.04 9.41 -13.17
C ALA A 208 -18.83 9.56 -12.24
N ALA A 209 -18.17 8.47 -11.88
CA ALA A 209 -16.96 8.48 -11.06
C ALA A 209 -15.80 9.22 -11.74
N LEU A 210 -15.55 8.96 -13.02
CA LEU A 210 -14.52 9.69 -13.79
C LEU A 210 -14.82 11.19 -13.90
N LEU A 211 -16.09 11.57 -14.04
CA LEU A 211 -16.51 12.97 -14.06
C LEU A 211 -16.33 13.62 -12.69
N LEU A 212 -16.69 12.91 -11.60
CA LEU A 212 -16.51 13.37 -10.23
C LEU A 212 -15.03 13.62 -9.94
N GLY A 213 -14.15 12.69 -10.38
CA GLY A 213 -12.70 12.81 -10.24
C GLY A 213 -12.13 14.04 -10.94
N ARG A 214 -12.64 14.39 -12.11
CA ARG A 214 -12.22 15.60 -12.85
C ARG A 214 -12.69 16.90 -12.21
N LYS A 215 -13.72 16.85 -11.36
CA LYS A 215 -14.28 18.02 -10.65
C LYS A 215 -13.67 18.21 -9.26
N GLN A 216 -12.73 17.38 -8.86
CA GLN A 216 -12.09 17.51 -7.54
C GLN A 216 -11.41 18.85 -7.38
N VAL A 217 -11.59 19.45 -6.20
CA VAL A 217 -11.05 20.76 -5.87
C VAL A 217 -10.13 20.69 -4.66
N ASP A 218 -9.23 21.65 -4.57
CA ASP A 218 -8.38 21.83 -3.41
C ASP A 218 -9.12 22.52 -2.24
N GLU A 219 -8.42 22.70 -1.14
CA GLU A 219 -8.95 23.39 0.05
C GLU A 219 -9.29 24.87 -0.22
N ALA A 220 -8.75 25.47 -1.28
CA ALA A 220 -9.06 26.82 -1.72
C ALA A 220 -10.17 26.86 -2.80
N GLY A 221 -10.84 25.73 -3.07
CA GLY A 221 -11.87 25.62 -4.09
C GLY A 221 -11.35 25.62 -5.53
N LYS A 222 -10.04 25.45 -5.74
CA LYS A 222 -9.46 25.42 -7.08
C LYS A 222 -9.41 23.99 -7.63
N LEU A 223 -9.67 23.85 -8.91
CA LEU A 223 -9.66 22.58 -9.60
C LEU A 223 -8.29 21.90 -9.52
N ILE A 224 -8.30 20.62 -9.14
CA ILE A 224 -7.14 19.75 -9.19
C ILE A 224 -7.25 18.90 -10.45
N VAL A 225 -6.18 18.90 -11.24
CA VAL A 225 -6.12 18.01 -12.41
C VAL A 225 -5.66 16.63 -11.94
N MET A 226 -6.61 15.69 -11.84
CA MET A 226 -6.36 14.29 -11.55
C MET A 226 -6.76 13.42 -12.74
N SER A 227 -6.02 12.34 -12.96
CA SER A 227 -6.24 11.41 -14.06
C SER A 227 -6.46 10.01 -13.49
N PHE A 228 -7.72 9.67 -13.27
CA PHE A 228 -8.10 8.33 -12.79
C PHE A 228 -7.91 7.31 -13.92
N ASP A 229 -6.97 6.42 -13.74
CA ASP A 229 -6.52 5.46 -14.75
C ASP A 229 -6.63 4.00 -14.30
N THR A 230 -6.94 3.75 -13.04
CA THR A 230 -6.96 2.41 -12.47
C THR A 230 -8.28 2.12 -11.77
N LEU A 231 -8.87 0.97 -12.08
CA LEU A 231 -10.07 0.43 -11.43
C LEU A 231 -9.67 -0.77 -10.58
N VAL A 232 -9.94 -0.71 -9.28
CA VAL A 232 -9.67 -1.80 -8.35
C VAL A 232 -10.99 -2.47 -7.98
N VAL A 233 -11.04 -3.78 -8.14
CA VAL A 233 -12.25 -4.59 -7.96
C VAL A 233 -11.98 -5.82 -7.10
N PRO A 234 -12.98 -6.32 -6.37
CA PRO A 234 -12.94 -7.65 -5.78
C PRO A 234 -13.06 -8.73 -6.86
N PRO A 235 -12.70 -10.00 -6.56
CA PRO A 235 -12.81 -11.11 -7.51
C PRO A 235 -14.22 -11.29 -8.10
N ALA A 236 -15.27 -11.02 -7.32
CA ALA A 236 -16.66 -11.13 -7.77
C ALA A 236 -17.01 -10.21 -8.94
N LEU A 237 -16.35 -9.04 -9.02
CA LEU A 237 -16.58 -8.05 -10.08
C LEU A 237 -15.55 -8.11 -11.22
N GLU A 238 -14.61 -9.05 -11.19
CA GLU A 238 -13.52 -9.13 -12.19
C GLU A 238 -14.06 -9.21 -13.63
N TRP A 239 -14.95 -10.15 -13.89
CA TRP A 239 -15.48 -10.37 -15.24
C TRP A 239 -16.26 -9.16 -15.75
N LEU A 240 -17.10 -8.58 -14.91
CA LEU A 240 -17.87 -7.39 -15.24
C LEU A 240 -16.94 -6.19 -15.51
N ALA A 241 -15.90 -6.01 -14.71
CA ALA A 241 -14.91 -4.95 -14.91
C ALA A 241 -14.15 -5.14 -16.23
N MET A 242 -13.77 -6.37 -16.58
CA MET A 242 -13.12 -6.68 -17.85
C MET A 242 -14.06 -6.46 -19.03
N GLU A 243 -15.32 -6.85 -18.91
CA GLU A 243 -16.33 -6.61 -19.94
C GLU A 243 -16.51 -5.11 -20.22
N LEU A 244 -16.62 -4.30 -19.16
CA LEU A 244 -16.78 -2.84 -19.29
C LEU A 244 -15.55 -2.13 -19.85
N THR A 245 -14.34 -2.62 -19.57
CA THR A 245 -13.09 -1.88 -19.89
C THR A 245 -12.34 -2.43 -21.10
N LYS A 246 -12.54 -3.71 -21.49
CA LYS A 246 -11.75 -4.35 -22.57
C LYS A 246 -12.55 -4.64 -23.83
N THR A 247 -13.87 -4.79 -23.76
CA THR A 247 -14.68 -5.11 -24.95
C THR A 247 -14.73 -3.96 -25.93
N THR A 248 -14.78 -4.30 -27.23
CA THR A 248 -14.85 -3.28 -28.30
C THR A 248 -16.28 -2.78 -28.49
N GLY A 249 -17.27 -3.66 -28.40
CA GLY A 249 -18.67 -3.30 -28.45
C GLY A 249 -19.19 -2.92 -27.07
N LYS A 250 -20.22 -2.09 -27.02
CA LYS A 250 -20.89 -1.72 -25.78
C LYS A 250 -21.65 -2.94 -25.22
N PRO A 251 -21.37 -3.38 -23.99
CA PRO A 251 -22.07 -4.50 -23.39
C PRO A 251 -23.59 -4.26 -23.31
N GLY A 252 -24.40 -5.29 -23.61
CA GLY A 252 -25.85 -5.23 -23.48
C GLY A 252 -26.59 -4.47 -24.56
N THR A 253 -25.99 -4.16 -25.70
CA THR A 253 -26.66 -3.54 -26.85
C THR A 253 -26.63 -4.46 -28.08
N GLU A 254 -27.74 -4.56 -28.78
CA GLU A 254 -27.86 -5.28 -30.08
C GLU A 254 -27.22 -4.47 -31.22
N LEU A 255 -27.12 -3.17 -31.07
CA LEU A 255 -26.46 -2.25 -31.98
C LEU A 255 -24.94 -2.30 -31.75
N ASN A 256 -24.19 -2.34 -32.80
CA ASN A 256 -22.71 -2.42 -32.79
C ASN A 256 -22.06 -1.11 -32.29
N ASP A 257 -22.54 -0.62 -31.15
CA ASP A 257 -22.08 0.64 -30.51
C ASP A 257 -20.66 0.48 -30.00
N ILE A 258 -19.86 1.52 -30.17
CA ILE A 258 -18.46 1.53 -29.70
C ILE A 258 -18.44 1.71 -28.16
N ASN A 259 -17.67 0.88 -27.49
CA ASN A 259 -17.42 1.05 -26.06
C ASN A 259 -16.37 2.15 -25.81
N VAL A 260 -16.82 3.30 -25.34
CA VAL A 260 -15.96 4.46 -25.05
C VAL A 260 -15.03 4.22 -23.86
N LEU A 261 -15.36 3.27 -22.96
CA LEU A 261 -14.55 2.94 -21.79
C LEU A 261 -13.40 1.98 -22.11
N LYS A 262 -13.35 1.45 -23.34
CA LYS A 262 -12.28 0.54 -23.76
C LYS A 262 -10.91 1.18 -23.60
N GLY A 263 -10.06 0.53 -22.77
CA GLY A 263 -8.68 0.98 -22.54
C GLY A 263 -8.54 2.28 -21.73
N SER A 264 -9.63 2.81 -21.18
CA SER A 264 -9.58 4.01 -20.33
C SER A 264 -9.08 3.72 -18.92
N LEU A 265 -9.29 2.49 -18.42
CA LEU A 265 -8.95 2.08 -17.07
C LEU A 265 -8.15 0.78 -17.10
N ASN A 266 -7.11 0.71 -16.27
CA ASN A 266 -6.39 -0.51 -15.94
C ASN A 266 -7.11 -1.22 -14.80
N VAL A 267 -7.50 -2.48 -14.99
CA VAL A 267 -8.21 -3.26 -13.97
C VAL A 267 -7.21 -4.00 -13.10
N ILE A 268 -7.30 -3.79 -11.80
CA ILE A 268 -6.57 -4.54 -10.77
C ILE A 268 -7.59 -5.31 -9.93
N VAL A 269 -7.45 -6.63 -9.90
CA VAL A 269 -8.22 -7.48 -9.00
C VAL A 269 -7.45 -7.61 -7.70
N TRP A 270 -8.11 -7.30 -6.58
CA TRP A 270 -7.54 -7.44 -5.25
C TRP A 270 -8.31 -8.46 -4.44
N ASP A 271 -7.71 -9.64 -4.28
CA ASP A 271 -8.36 -10.83 -3.71
C ASP A 271 -8.80 -10.67 -2.24
N PHE A 272 -8.20 -9.72 -1.54
CA PHE A 272 -8.45 -9.49 -0.11
C PHE A 272 -9.59 -8.48 0.17
N LEU A 273 -10.22 -7.91 -0.86
CA LEU A 273 -11.40 -7.07 -0.67
C LEU A 273 -12.59 -7.91 -0.20
N THR A 274 -13.16 -7.55 0.95
CA THR A 274 -14.28 -8.29 1.58
C THR A 274 -15.66 -7.88 1.08
N LYS A 275 -15.77 -6.67 0.49
CA LYS A 275 -17.02 -6.19 -0.11
C LYS A 275 -17.07 -6.61 -1.57
N GLU A 276 -17.90 -7.62 -1.87
CA GLU A 276 -18.00 -8.22 -3.20
C GLU A 276 -18.68 -7.32 -4.24
N ASP A 277 -19.45 -6.34 -3.79
CA ASP A 277 -20.30 -5.46 -4.60
C ASP A 277 -19.77 -4.02 -4.72
N ALA A 278 -18.66 -3.73 -4.07
CA ALA A 278 -18.04 -2.41 -4.07
C ALA A 278 -16.67 -2.42 -4.76
N CYS A 279 -16.36 -1.33 -5.44
CA CYS A 279 -15.09 -1.13 -6.11
C CYS A 279 -14.65 0.34 -6.01
N PHE A 280 -13.46 0.65 -6.47
CA PHE A 280 -12.99 2.03 -6.49
C PHE A 280 -12.06 2.30 -7.67
N ILE A 281 -12.03 3.54 -8.11
CA ILE A 281 -11.06 4.03 -9.08
C ILE A 281 -10.00 4.86 -8.38
N MET A 282 -8.78 4.82 -8.91
CA MET A 282 -7.67 5.60 -8.37
C MET A 282 -6.84 6.26 -9.47
N ASP A 283 -6.21 7.37 -9.11
CA ASP A 283 -5.15 7.99 -9.90
C ASP A 283 -3.82 7.35 -9.48
N SER A 284 -3.24 6.50 -10.34
CA SER A 284 -2.04 5.73 -10.01
C SER A 284 -0.80 6.58 -9.71
N LYS A 285 -0.80 7.86 -10.11
CA LYS A 285 0.35 8.76 -9.97
C LYS A 285 0.21 9.73 -8.79
N ASN A 286 -1.03 10.18 -8.52
CA ASN A 286 -1.27 11.28 -7.59
C ASN A 286 -1.99 10.85 -6.31
N HIS A 287 -2.29 9.56 -6.16
CA HIS A 287 -2.89 9.07 -4.91
C HIS A 287 -1.92 9.17 -3.74
N GLN A 288 -2.46 9.31 -2.53
CA GLN A 288 -1.70 9.45 -1.29
C GLN A 288 -1.88 8.23 -0.37
N ALA A 289 -2.04 7.04 -0.95
CA ALA A 289 -1.90 5.79 -0.20
C ALA A 289 -0.42 5.45 -0.08
N ASN A 290 0.11 5.44 1.15
CA ASN A 290 1.52 5.21 1.41
C ASN A 290 1.72 3.98 2.29
N PHE A 291 2.69 3.16 1.92
CA PHE A 291 3.17 2.03 2.69
C PHE A 291 4.67 2.21 2.98
N PHE A 292 5.01 2.30 4.26
CA PHE A 292 6.38 2.57 4.70
C PHE A 292 6.99 1.33 5.35
N TRP A 293 7.99 0.75 4.69
CA TRP A 293 8.84 -0.25 5.30
C TRP A 293 9.87 0.41 6.21
N ARG A 294 9.81 0.14 7.52
CA ARG A 294 10.89 0.49 8.45
C ARG A 294 11.94 -0.62 8.50
N VAL A 295 11.48 -1.86 8.59
CA VAL A 295 12.29 -3.07 8.47
C VAL A 295 11.54 -4.00 7.52
N LYS A 296 12.17 -4.36 6.41
CA LYS A 296 11.65 -5.39 5.50
C LYS A 296 11.72 -6.74 6.20
N PRO A 297 10.93 -7.73 5.76
CA PRO A 297 10.97 -9.07 6.36
C PRO A 297 12.40 -9.58 6.52
N ASP A 298 12.77 -9.85 7.75
CA ASP A 298 14.08 -10.35 8.15
C ASP A 298 13.91 -11.69 8.88
N PHE A 299 14.79 -12.63 8.56
CA PHE A 299 14.77 -13.98 9.13
C PHE A 299 16.03 -14.18 9.95
N GLN A 300 15.86 -14.44 11.24
CA GLN A 300 16.93 -14.59 12.22
C GLN A 300 16.82 -15.93 12.93
N SER A 301 17.94 -16.42 13.44
CA SER A 301 18.00 -17.65 14.26
C SER A 301 18.90 -17.46 15.46
N GLU A 302 18.55 -18.12 16.54
CA GLU A 302 19.34 -18.19 17.76
C GLU A 302 19.27 -19.59 18.36
N LYS A 303 20.39 -20.09 18.88
CA LYS A 303 20.46 -21.36 19.61
C LYS A 303 20.34 -21.10 21.10
N ASP A 304 19.35 -21.70 21.71
CA ASP A 304 19.21 -21.72 23.16
C ASP A 304 20.05 -22.91 23.71
N PHE A 305 21.06 -22.59 24.51
CA PHE A 305 21.98 -23.55 25.00
C PHE A 305 21.37 -24.49 26.06
N ASP A 306 20.50 -23.93 26.91
CA ASP A 306 19.94 -24.68 28.05
C ASP A 306 18.82 -25.64 27.61
N SER A 307 18.03 -25.26 26.62
CA SER A 307 16.90 -26.06 26.13
C SER A 307 17.23 -26.98 24.95
N LEU A 308 18.44 -26.91 24.39
CA LEU A 308 18.85 -27.60 23.16
C LEU A 308 17.91 -27.38 21.96
N VAL A 309 17.27 -26.21 21.94
CA VAL A 309 16.32 -25.80 20.90
C VAL A 309 16.94 -24.73 20.06
N LYS A 310 16.76 -24.78 18.74
CA LYS A 310 17.09 -23.69 17.84
C LYS A 310 15.81 -22.91 17.51
N LYS A 311 15.82 -21.62 17.83
CA LYS A 311 14.70 -20.69 17.60
C LYS A 311 14.94 -19.94 16.30
N TYR A 312 13.89 -19.83 15.51
CA TYR A 312 13.87 -19.05 14.26
C TYR A 312 12.74 -18.06 14.32
N ASN A 313 12.99 -16.82 13.93
CA ASN A 313 11.95 -15.80 13.86
C ASN A 313 11.98 -15.05 12.53
N GLY A 314 10.79 -14.65 12.07
CA GLY A 314 10.61 -13.66 11.06
C GLY A 314 10.20 -12.35 11.73
N TYR A 315 10.87 -11.27 11.43
CA TYR A 315 10.60 -9.95 11.97
C TYR A 315 10.38 -8.95 10.84
N MET A 316 9.37 -8.09 10.98
CA MET A 316 9.10 -7.00 10.05
C MET A 316 8.50 -5.81 10.79
N ARG A 317 8.72 -4.61 10.24
CA ARG A 317 8.19 -3.38 10.82
C ARG A 317 7.76 -2.44 9.71
N TYR A 318 6.51 -2.01 9.73
CA TYR A 318 5.93 -1.15 8.70
C TYR A 318 4.78 -0.29 9.24
N SER A 319 4.33 0.63 8.41
CA SER A 319 3.09 1.38 8.60
C SER A 319 2.45 1.66 7.24
N TYR A 320 1.15 1.86 7.23
CA TYR A 320 0.38 2.05 6.01
C TYR A 320 -0.82 2.98 6.26
N GLY A 321 -1.41 3.47 5.20
CA GLY A 321 -2.63 4.27 5.25
C GLY A 321 -2.69 5.33 4.17
N PHE A 322 -3.58 6.30 4.38
CA PHE A 322 -3.85 7.38 3.44
C PHE A 322 -3.51 8.73 4.09
N SER A 323 -3.00 9.64 3.28
CA SER A 323 -2.81 11.04 3.68
C SER A 323 -3.85 11.96 3.04
N ASP A 324 -4.48 11.55 1.95
CA ASP A 324 -5.53 12.29 1.26
C ASP A 324 -6.52 11.32 0.58
N TRP A 325 -7.78 11.71 0.55
CA TRP A 325 -8.88 10.95 -0.05
C TRP A 325 -9.04 11.24 -1.55
N ARG A 326 -8.56 12.38 -2.06
CA ARG A 326 -8.86 12.89 -3.40
C ARG A 326 -8.36 12.03 -4.54
N GLY A 327 -7.35 11.19 -4.28
CA GLY A 327 -6.82 10.24 -5.25
C GLY A 327 -7.67 8.98 -5.47
N PHE A 328 -8.80 8.85 -4.75
CA PHE A 328 -9.66 7.68 -4.78
C PHE A 328 -11.12 8.07 -4.90
N ILE A 329 -11.90 7.31 -5.66
CA ILE A 329 -13.36 7.42 -5.74
C ILE A 329 -13.97 6.05 -5.58
N GLY A 330 -14.80 5.89 -4.55
CA GLY A 330 -15.53 4.66 -4.27
C GLY A 330 -16.82 4.56 -5.08
N ILE A 331 -17.18 3.34 -5.41
CA ILE A 331 -18.47 2.97 -5.99
C ILE A 331 -19.03 1.85 -5.10
N LYS A 332 -20.16 2.07 -4.46
CA LYS A 332 -20.84 1.07 -3.63
C LYS A 332 -22.33 1.06 -3.92
N PRO A 333 -23.00 -0.10 -3.81
CA PRO A 333 -24.43 -0.16 -3.89
C PRO A 333 -25.10 0.72 -2.83
N ASN A 334 -26.29 1.22 -3.15
CA ASN A 334 -27.15 1.86 -2.16
C ASN A 334 -27.48 0.82 -1.07
N ALA A 335 -27.36 1.23 0.19
CA ALA A 335 -27.68 0.40 1.35
C ALA A 335 -29.17 0.12 1.43
#